data_1e4eea926be2441cef50226978ffae18
#
_entry.id   1e4eea926be2441cef50226978ffae18
#
_cell.length_a   1.000
_cell.length_b   1.000
_cell.length_c   1.000
_cell.angle_alpha   90.00
_cell.angle_beta   90.00
_cell.angle_gamma   90.00
#
_symmetry.space_group_name_H-M   'P 1'
#
loop_
_entity.id
_entity.type
_entity.pdbx_description
1 polymer ?
#
loop_
_entity_poly.entity_id
_entity_poly.type
_entity_poly.pdbx_seq_one_letter_code
_entity_poly.pdbx_strand_id
1 'polypeptide(L)'
;MIEKIINASKGSYHAQRNWDRTKNIPQEHIDTLLEVIKNSPTKQAETHYRLFWSNDTDFIYDVYRKTKHFAVTPRGTLDYTDSYGRTDVEYNVRNSQVYSNLLFAFAYDWDQKESRTHVHAIVDEGKGNSVASYEKRRQQSFSLGIAVGELILAANLLGYKTGLCSAFWQHEMKEYFFGKDIELLVGVGYPTDRPRTEHEEVYNKDIVAVDRRTGADDEKWLFPAFTKKMTVTKL
;
A
#
# COMPACT_ATOMS: atom_id res chain seq x y z
N MET A 1 -2.41 -22.84 16.39
CA MET A 1 -1.94 -22.50 15.04
C MET A 1 -3.06 -21.93 14.17
N ILE A 2 -4.13 -22.67 13.90
CA ILE A 2 -5.25 -22.25 13.04
C ILE A 2 -5.82 -20.89 13.46
N GLU A 3 -6.13 -20.74 14.74
CA GLU A 3 -6.67 -19.50 15.29
C GLU A 3 -5.74 -18.29 15.08
N LYS A 4 -4.41 -18.48 15.24
CA LYS A 4 -3.43 -17.42 14.98
C LYS A 4 -3.48 -16.95 13.53
N ILE A 5 -3.58 -17.86 12.57
CA ILE A 5 -3.68 -17.53 11.13
C ILE A 5 -4.98 -16.75 10.85
N ILE A 6 -6.11 -17.23 11.40
CA ILE A 6 -7.40 -16.56 11.22
C ILE A 6 -7.36 -15.14 11.83
N ASN A 7 -6.79 -14.98 13.02
CA ASN A 7 -6.69 -13.69 13.68
C ASN A 7 -5.74 -12.74 12.96
N ALA A 8 -4.61 -13.24 12.45
CA ALA A 8 -3.71 -12.45 11.60
C ALA A 8 -4.41 -11.98 10.31
N SER A 9 -5.13 -12.88 9.64
CA SER A 9 -5.91 -12.53 8.45
C SER A 9 -6.99 -11.49 8.75
N LYS A 10 -7.73 -11.62 9.84
CA LYS A 10 -8.70 -10.61 10.30
C LYS A 10 -8.00 -9.27 10.64
N GLY A 11 -6.84 -9.34 11.29
CA GLY A 11 -6.05 -8.17 11.65
C GLY A 11 -5.52 -7.38 10.45
N SER A 12 -5.34 -8.04 9.31
CA SER A 12 -4.88 -7.43 8.05
C SER A 12 -5.99 -6.88 7.17
N TYR A 13 -7.25 -7.06 7.55
CA TYR A 13 -8.42 -6.72 6.73
C TYR A 13 -8.50 -5.24 6.35
N HIS A 14 -8.07 -4.37 7.24
CA HIS A 14 -8.05 -2.93 7.00
C HIS A 14 -6.64 -2.37 7.16
N ALA A 15 -6.30 -1.41 6.31
CA ALA A 15 -5.04 -0.70 6.41
C ALA A 15 -4.94 0.13 7.71
N GLN A 16 -3.77 0.09 8.33
CA GLN A 16 -3.42 0.94 9.46
C GLN A 16 -3.02 2.33 8.96
N ARG A 17 -3.37 3.38 9.72
CA ARG A 17 -3.03 4.78 9.43
C ARG A 17 -2.41 5.51 10.62
N ASN A 18 -2.52 4.94 11.80
CA ASN A 18 -2.00 5.52 13.05
C ASN A 18 -0.92 4.62 13.63
N TRP A 19 0.29 5.14 13.74
CA TRP A 19 1.47 4.36 14.07
C TRP A 19 2.13 4.85 15.35
N ASP A 20 2.55 3.93 16.21
CA ASP A 20 3.44 4.23 17.32
C ASP A 20 4.89 4.17 16.84
N ARG A 21 5.38 5.30 16.35
CA ARG A 21 6.74 5.43 15.83
C ARG A 21 7.81 5.58 16.91
N THR A 22 7.43 5.58 18.19
CA THR A 22 8.39 5.57 19.30
C THR A 22 9.07 4.21 19.48
N LYS A 23 8.52 3.18 18.86
CA LYS A 23 9.01 1.80 18.92
C LYS A 23 9.80 1.45 17.66
N ASN A 24 10.84 0.65 17.84
CA ASN A 24 11.60 0.09 16.73
C ASN A 24 11.21 -1.39 16.51
N ILE A 25 11.10 -1.79 15.25
CA ILE A 25 10.94 -3.21 14.90
C ILE A 25 12.30 -3.88 15.06
N PRO A 26 12.40 -4.99 15.83
CA PRO A 26 13.64 -5.74 15.97
C PRO A 26 14.18 -6.22 14.62
N GLN A 27 15.50 -6.19 14.44
CA GLN A 27 16.14 -6.60 13.19
C GLN A 27 15.77 -8.03 12.80
N GLU A 28 15.67 -8.95 13.74
CA GLU A 28 15.25 -10.34 13.51
C GLU A 28 13.85 -10.42 12.85
N HIS A 29 12.93 -9.54 13.24
CA HIS A 29 11.61 -9.48 12.61
C HIS A 29 11.67 -8.89 11.19
N ILE A 30 12.53 -7.89 10.99
CA ILE A 30 12.76 -7.33 9.64
C ILE A 30 13.32 -8.42 8.73
N ASP A 31 14.34 -9.14 9.19
CA ASP A 31 14.99 -10.22 8.44
C ASP A 31 13.98 -11.33 8.12
N THR A 32 13.12 -11.68 9.08
CA THR A 32 12.02 -12.64 8.86
C THR A 32 11.06 -12.20 7.77
N LEU A 33 10.64 -10.93 7.78
CA LEU A 33 9.75 -10.38 6.76
C LEU A 33 10.41 -10.35 5.38
N LEU A 34 11.70 -10.00 5.32
CA LEU A 34 12.47 -10.03 4.08
C LEU A 34 12.60 -11.47 3.53
N GLU A 35 12.82 -12.44 4.41
CA GLU A 35 12.92 -13.84 4.02
C GLU A 35 11.59 -14.40 3.51
N VAL A 36 10.46 -14.01 4.12
CA VAL A 36 9.12 -14.35 3.61
C VAL A 36 8.93 -13.82 2.19
N ILE A 37 9.29 -12.56 1.92
CA ILE A 37 9.13 -11.96 0.59
C ILE A 37 10.04 -12.66 -0.43
N LYS A 38 11.29 -12.99 -0.06
CA LYS A 38 12.24 -13.67 -0.95
C LYS A 38 11.78 -15.07 -1.36
N ASN A 39 11.08 -15.76 -0.45
CA ASN A 39 10.57 -17.12 -0.67
C ASN A 39 9.16 -17.15 -1.24
N SER A 40 8.54 -16.00 -1.47
CA SER A 40 7.21 -15.95 -2.07
C SER A 40 7.19 -16.57 -3.46
N PRO A 41 6.22 -17.43 -3.77
CA PRO A 41 6.16 -18.10 -5.06
C PRO A 41 5.89 -17.10 -6.18
N THR A 42 6.64 -17.26 -7.26
CA THR A 42 6.46 -16.49 -8.49
C THR A 42 6.27 -17.44 -9.66
N LYS A 43 5.64 -16.97 -10.73
CA LYS A 43 5.48 -17.79 -11.92
C LYS A 43 6.86 -18.15 -12.48
N GLN A 44 7.10 -19.44 -12.72
CA GLN A 44 8.35 -20.00 -13.24
C GLN A 44 9.61 -19.71 -12.39
N ALA A 45 9.43 -19.39 -11.12
CA ALA A 45 10.49 -18.99 -10.19
C ALA A 45 11.31 -17.78 -10.71
N GLU A 46 10.70 -16.90 -11.48
CA GLU A 46 11.32 -15.67 -11.97
C GLU A 46 11.16 -14.52 -10.97
N THR A 47 12.16 -13.64 -10.92
CA THR A 47 12.06 -12.40 -10.14
C THR A 47 11.29 -11.36 -10.96
N HIS A 48 10.05 -11.10 -10.58
CA HIS A 48 9.15 -10.20 -11.28
C HIS A 48 9.10 -8.80 -10.69
N TYR A 49 9.71 -8.60 -9.52
CA TYR A 49 9.75 -7.32 -8.81
C TYR A 49 11.08 -7.15 -8.09
N ARG A 50 11.42 -5.90 -7.82
CA ARG A 50 12.52 -5.49 -6.94
C ARG A 50 11.92 -4.95 -5.66
N LEU A 51 12.53 -5.30 -4.55
CA LEU A 51 12.16 -4.83 -3.23
C LEU A 51 13.17 -3.81 -2.72
N PHE A 52 12.67 -2.70 -2.21
CA PHE A 52 13.38 -1.75 -1.38
C PHE A 52 12.75 -1.74 0.00
N TRP A 53 13.54 -1.44 1.01
CA TRP A 53 13.02 -1.28 2.36
C TRP A 53 13.82 -0.26 3.15
N SER A 54 13.18 0.34 4.16
CA SER A 54 13.83 1.25 5.11
C SER A 54 13.10 1.24 6.45
N ASN A 55 13.85 1.34 7.52
CA ASN A 55 13.39 1.65 8.88
C ASN A 55 13.92 3.02 9.36
N ASP A 56 14.52 3.78 8.46
CA ASP A 56 14.93 5.15 8.71
C ASP A 56 13.71 6.07 8.74
N THR A 57 13.49 6.71 9.88
CA THR A 57 12.31 7.55 10.12
C THR A 57 12.25 8.77 9.20
N ASP A 58 13.40 9.38 8.91
CA ASP A 58 13.47 10.58 8.08
C ASP A 58 13.21 10.22 6.61
N PHE A 59 13.81 9.13 6.15
CA PHE A 59 13.53 8.60 4.81
C PHE A 59 12.05 8.25 4.64
N ILE A 60 11.45 7.55 5.61
CA ILE A 60 10.03 7.18 5.58
C ILE A 60 9.15 8.43 5.58
N TYR A 61 9.51 9.45 6.35
CA TYR A 61 8.81 10.73 6.37
C TYR A 61 8.87 11.43 5.02
N ASP A 62 10.03 11.46 4.38
CA ASP A 62 10.19 12.07 3.06
C ASP A 62 9.37 11.35 1.99
N VAL A 63 9.39 10.02 1.96
CA VAL A 63 8.55 9.21 1.06
C VAL A 63 7.06 9.45 1.35
N TYR A 64 6.66 9.49 2.62
CA TYR A 64 5.29 9.80 3.02
C TYR A 64 4.82 11.14 2.46
N ARG A 65 5.64 12.18 2.53
CA ARG A 65 5.33 13.51 2.00
C ARG A 65 5.12 13.53 0.49
N LYS A 66 5.60 12.54 -0.25
CA LYS A 66 5.40 12.39 -1.69
C LYS A 66 4.17 11.58 -2.07
N THR A 67 3.43 11.05 -1.08
CA THR A 67 2.14 10.44 -1.36
C THR A 67 1.11 11.49 -1.75
N LYS A 68 0.10 11.09 -2.52
CA LYS A 68 -1.02 11.97 -2.85
C LYS A 68 -1.81 12.28 -1.58
N HIS A 69 -2.26 13.50 -1.48
CA HIS A 69 -3.02 13.97 -0.34
C HIS A 69 -4.53 13.78 -0.53
N PHE A 70 -5.20 13.75 0.59
CA PHE A 70 -6.65 13.84 0.67
C PHE A 70 -7.05 15.25 1.11
N ALA A 71 -8.13 15.75 0.53
CA ALA A 71 -8.74 16.99 0.99
C ALA A 71 -9.61 16.73 2.23
N VAL A 72 -9.49 17.58 3.21
CA VAL A 72 -10.33 17.58 4.42
C VAL A 72 -10.87 18.99 4.67
N THR A 73 -12.05 19.08 5.26
CA THR A 73 -12.70 20.35 5.59
C THR A 73 -12.97 20.46 7.09
N PRO A 74 -13.17 21.66 7.63
CA PRO A 74 -13.69 21.81 8.98
C PRO A 74 -15.05 21.14 9.14
N ARG A 75 -15.31 20.56 10.32
CA ARG A 75 -16.60 19.96 10.63
C ARG A 75 -17.70 21.03 10.58
N GLY A 76 -18.79 20.71 9.90
CA GLY A 76 -19.92 21.63 9.73
C GLY A 76 -19.85 22.54 8.50
N THR A 77 -18.80 22.46 7.70
CA THR A 77 -18.72 23.12 6.39
C THR A 77 -19.46 22.25 5.35
N LEU A 78 -20.60 22.71 4.87
CA LEU A 78 -21.44 21.95 3.93
C LEU A 78 -21.30 22.38 2.46
N ASP A 79 -20.76 23.58 2.21
CA ASP A 79 -20.61 24.12 0.86
C ASP A 79 -19.30 23.68 0.21
N TYR A 80 -19.13 22.40 0.11
CA TYR A 80 -17.97 21.83 -0.51
C TYR A 80 -18.11 21.80 -2.04
N THR A 81 -17.36 22.65 -2.68
CA THR A 81 -17.30 22.66 -4.15
C THR A 81 -15.97 22.06 -4.59
N ASP A 82 -15.96 20.90 -5.16
CA ASP A 82 -14.76 20.44 -5.85
C ASP A 82 -15.02 19.85 -7.21
N SER A 83 -14.19 20.18 -8.00
CA SER A 83 -13.35 19.35 -8.88
C SER A 83 -12.23 20.23 -9.34
N TYR A 84 -11.44 20.57 -8.36
CA TYR A 84 -10.34 21.52 -8.45
C TYR A 84 -10.71 23.00 -8.16
N GLY A 85 -11.96 23.30 -7.84
CA GLY A 85 -12.39 24.59 -7.30
C GLY A 85 -12.69 24.48 -5.80
N ARG A 86 -11.75 24.06 -4.99
CA ARG A 86 -11.89 23.80 -3.54
C ARG A 86 -12.09 25.07 -2.79
N THR A 87 -13.30 25.33 -2.29
CA THR A 87 -13.60 26.53 -1.52
C THR A 87 -13.44 26.35 -0.01
N ASP A 88 -13.65 25.14 0.54
CA ASP A 88 -13.68 24.93 2.00
C ASP A 88 -12.61 23.97 2.50
N VAL A 89 -11.57 23.68 1.69
CA VAL A 89 -10.48 22.78 2.06
C VAL A 89 -9.41 23.56 2.82
N GLU A 90 -9.33 23.35 4.13
CA GLU A 90 -8.24 23.92 4.94
C GLU A 90 -6.95 23.10 4.89
N TYR A 91 -7.08 21.79 4.72
CA TYR A 91 -5.94 20.88 4.84
C TYR A 91 -5.87 19.88 3.70
N ASN A 92 -4.64 19.59 3.30
CA ASN A 92 -4.31 18.46 2.46
C ASN A 92 -3.46 17.48 3.25
N VAL A 93 -4.01 16.32 3.59
CA VAL A 93 -3.31 15.30 4.36
C VAL A 93 -2.77 14.21 3.46
N ARG A 94 -1.56 13.75 3.74
CA ARG A 94 -0.88 12.69 2.99
C ARG A 94 -1.39 11.31 3.40
N ASN A 95 -0.99 10.28 2.67
CA ASN A 95 -1.40 8.92 2.99
C ASN A 95 -0.54 8.32 4.11
N SER A 96 -1.00 8.44 5.35
CA SER A 96 -0.29 7.95 6.53
C SER A 96 -0.17 6.43 6.64
N GLN A 97 -0.76 5.67 5.72
CA GLN A 97 -0.57 4.20 5.67
C GLN A 97 0.90 3.80 5.54
N VAL A 98 1.74 4.67 5.00
CA VAL A 98 3.17 4.42 4.79
C VAL A 98 4.08 5.15 5.79
N TYR A 99 3.53 6.02 6.63
CA TYR A 99 4.31 6.71 7.67
C TYR A 99 4.45 5.83 8.92
N SER A 100 5.03 4.67 8.74
CA SER A 100 5.11 3.55 9.68
C SER A 100 6.53 3.39 10.25
N ASN A 101 6.76 2.33 11.02
CA ASN A 101 8.07 2.01 11.60
C ASN A 101 9.02 1.35 10.59
N LEU A 102 8.47 0.72 9.56
CA LEU A 102 9.20 0.03 8.50
C LEU A 102 8.43 0.19 7.20
N LEU A 103 9.13 0.58 6.15
CA LEU A 103 8.57 0.77 4.82
C LEU A 103 9.17 -0.24 3.86
N PHE A 104 8.32 -0.89 3.08
CA PHE A 104 8.68 -1.66 1.91
C PHE A 104 8.17 -0.96 0.66
N ALA A 105 8.96 -0.96 -0.40
CA ALA A 105 8.59 -0.45 -1.71
C ALA A 105 8.85 -1.51 -2.78
N PHE A 106 7.84 -1.81 -3.57
CA PHE A 106 7.89 -2.79 -4.63
C PHE A 106 7.91 -2.09 -5.98
N ALA A 107 8.90 -2.39 -6.80
CA ALA A 107 9.02 -1.92 -8.18
C ALA A 107 9.00 -3.11 -9.13
N TYR A 108 8.41 -2.95 -10.31
CA TYR A 108 8.62 -3.96 -11.34
C TYR A 108 10.08 -3.98 -11.81
N ASP A 109 10.64 -5.16 -11.96
CA ASP A 109 11.96 -5.30 -12.54
C ASP A 109 11.85 -5.53 -14.05
N TRP A 110 12.06 -4.43 -14.80
CA TRP A 110 11.98 -4.45 -16.25
C TRP A 110 13.31 -4.83 -16.92
N ASP A 111 14.42 -4.75 -16.16
CA ASP A 111 15.75 -4.82 -16.71
C ASP A 111 16.34 -6.24 -16.74
N GLN A 112 15.58 -7.26 -16.31
CA GLN A 112 16.09 -8.63 -16.33
C GLN A 112 16.17 -9.15 -17.77
N LYS A 113 17.39 -9.10 -18.31
CA LYS A 113 17.73 -9.67 -19.61
C LYS A 113 17.60 -11.20 -19.65
N GLU A 114 17.51 -11.84 -18.50
CA GLU A 114 17.46 -13.29 -18.32
C GLU A 114 16.09 -13.81 -17.89
N SER A 115 15.03 -13.12 -18.26
CA SER A 115 13.69 -13.66 -18.05
C SER A 115 13.56 -14.97 -18.81
N ARG A 116 13.44 -16.09 -18.09
CA ARG A 116 13.13 -17.42 -18.64
C ARG A 116 11.69 -17.50 -19.13
N THR A 117 10.90 -16.49 -18.89
CA THR A 117 9.62 -16.34 -19.57
C THR A 117 9.93 -16.07 -21.04
N HIS A 118 10.32 -17.10 -21.75
CA HIS A 118 9.90 -17.18 -23.11
C HIS A 118 8.37 -17.10 -23.05
N VAL A 119 7.87 -15.87 -22.99
CA VAL A 119 6.61 -15.62 -23.62
C VAL A 119 6.88 -16.16 -25.01
N HIS A 120 6.50 -17.41 -25.26
CA HIS A 120 6.12 -17.80 -26.58
C HIS A 120 5.07 -16.77 -26.92
N ALA A 121 5.58 -15.60 -27.35
CA ALA A 121 4.76 -14.68 -28.03
C ALA A 121 4.09 -15.59 -29.05
N ILE A 122 2.84 -15.87 -28.83
CA ILE A 122 1.99 -16.04 -29.97
C ILE A 122 2.19 -14.70 -30.65
N VAL A 123 3.22 -14.64 -31.44
CA VAL A 123 3.46 -13.57 -32.40
C VAL A 123 2.34 -13.80 -33.36
N ASP A 124 1.21 -13.27 -33.01
CA ASP A 124 0.18 -12.93 -33.96
C ASP A 124 0.88 -11.90 -34.84
N GLU A 125 1.38 -12.37 -35.99
CA GLU A 125 2.23 -11.65 -36.93
C GLU A 125 1.57 -10.36 -37.44
N GLY A 126 0.78 -9.72 -36.71
CA GLY A 126 0.10 -8.46 -37.02
C GLY A 126 -0.16 -7.55 -35.84
N LYS A 127 0.00 -7.97 -34.59
CA LYS A 127 -0.44 -7.19 -33.44
C LYS A 127 0.68 -6.68 -32.53
N GLY A 128 1.91 -6.68 -32.97
CA GLY A 128 3.01 -5.98 -32.28
C GLY A 128 3.17 -6.34 -30.79
N ASN A 129 4.16 -5.81 -30.14
CA ASN A 129 4.61 -6.06 -28.76
C ASN A 129 3.57 -5.89 -27.62
N SER A 130 2.31 -5.56 -27.91
CA SER A 130 1.30 -5.21 -26.91
C SER A 130 0.81 -6.40 -26.06
N VAL A 131 0.65 -7.58 -26.67
CA VAL A 131 0.15 -8.78 -25.96
C VAL A 131 1.22 -9.34 -25.04
N ALA A 132 2.46 -9.43 -25.52
CA ALA A 132 3.59 -9.92 -24.72
C ALA A 132 3.86 -9.00 -23.52
N SER A 133 3.76 -7.70 -23.69
CA SER A 133 3.92 -6.72 -22.59
C SER A 133 2.77 -6.80 -21.58
N TYR A 134 1.55 -7.01 -22.03
CA TYR A 134 0.38 -7.20 -21.17
C TYR A 134 0.52 -8.46 -20.29
N GLU A 135 0.86 -9.59 -20.90
CA GLU A 135 1.03 -10.87 -20.18
C GLU A 135 2.19 -10.79 -19.17
N LYS A 136 3.29 -10.15 -19.53
CA LYS A 136 4.41 -9.91 -18.61
C LYS A 136 3.95 -9.09 -17.40
N ARG A 137 3.27 -7.97 -17.64
CA ARG A 137 2.76 -7.10 -16.56
C ARG A 137 1.76 -7.83 -15.66
N ARG A 138 0.87 -8.63 -16.25
CA ARG A 138 -0.07 -9.47 -15.51
C ARG A 138 0.64 -10.47 -14.59
N GLN A 139 1.69 -11.13 -15.06
CA GLN A 139 2.48 -12.07 -14.25
C GLN A 139 3.23 -11.37 -13.14
N GLN A 140 3.79 -10.21 -13.41
CA GLN A 140 4.44 -9.35 -12.40
C GLN A 140 3.45 -8.95 -11.32
N SER A 141 2.25 -8.53 -11.70
CA SER A 141 1.20 -8.14 -10.75
C SER A 141 0.76 -9.31 -9.87
N PHE A 142 0.63 -10.51 -10.42
CA PHE A 142 0.31 -11.70 -9.62
C PHE A 142 1.41 -12.04 -8.62
N SER A 143 2.65 -12.06 -9.06
CA SER A 143 3.80 -12.36 -8.19
C SER A 143 3.95 -11.33 -7.09
N LEU A 144 3.82 -10.05 -7.42
CA LEU A 144 3.84 -8.97 -6.45
C LEU A 144 2.69 -9.10 -5.44
N GLY A 145 1.48 -9.36 -5.92
CA GLY A 145 0.30 -9.54 -5.06
C GLY A 145 0.44 -10.70 -4.08
N ILE A 146 1.06 -11.82 -4.49
CA ILE A 146 1.35 -12.97 -3.62
C ILE A 146 2.35 -12.55 -2.53
N ALA A 147 3.48 -11.96 -2.92
CA ALA A 147 4.52 -11.54 -1.98
C ALA A 147 4.02 -10.53 -0.95
N VAL A 148 3.22 -9.55 -1.39
CA VAL A 148 2.60 -8.57 -0.51
C VAL A 148 1.58 -9.23 0.42
N GLY A 149 0.79 -10.19 -0.06
CA GLY A 149 -0.15 -10.93 0.76
C GLY A 149 0.55 -11.74 1.86
N GLU A 150 1.65 -12.40 1.54
CA GLU A 150 2.47 -13.14 2.51
C GLU A 150 3.15 -12.21 3.51
N LEU A 151 3.71 -11.08 3.05
CA LEU A 151 4.25 -10.03 3.92
C LEU A 151 3.22 -9.54 4.94
N ILE A 152 2.01 -9.22 4.47
CA ILE A 152 0.91 -8.73 5.32
C ILE A 152 0.54 -9.77 6.36
N LEU A 153 0.40 -11.03 5.97
CA LEU A 153 0.08 -12.11 6.89
C LEU A 153 1.19 -12.32 7.92
N ALA A 154 2.45 -12.37 7.48
CA ALA A 154 3.60 -12.54 8.36
C ALA A 154 3.73 -11.37 9.36
N ALA A 155 3.60 -10.13 8.90
CA ALA A 155 3.62 -8.96 9.76
C ALA A 155 2.54 -9.04 10.85
N ASN A 156 1.31 -9.43 10.50
CA ASN A 156 0.23 -9.58 11.48
C ASN A 156 0.45 -10.79 12.42
N LEU A 157 1.09 -11.86 11.97
CA LEU A 157 1.48 -12.99 12.85
C LEU A 157 2.54 -12.55 13.87
N LEU A 158 3.43 -11.63 13.51
CA LEU A 158 4.42 -11.02 14.40
C LEU A 158 3.83 -9.92 15.30
N GLY A 159 2.53 -9.61 15.17
CA GLY A 159 1.83 -8.62 15.98
C GLY A 159 1.83 -7.20 15.41
N TYR A 160 2.38 -6.98 14.23
CA TYR A 160 2.36 -5.69 13.53
C TYR A 160 1.05 -5.45 12.78
N LYS A 161 0.86 -4.22 12.35
CA LYS A 161 -0.18 -3.83 11.40
C LYS A 161 0.46 -3.38 10.09
N THR A 162 -0.35 -3.33 9.04
CA THR A 162 0.12 -2.98 7.70
C THR A 162 -0.76 -1.91 7.08
N GLY A 163 -0.16 -1.09 6.23
CA GLY A 163 -0.83 -0.10 5.42
C GLY A 163 -0.30 -0.14 4.01
N LEU A 164 -1.16 0.00 3.01
CA LEU A 164 -0.79 -0.08 1.59
C LEU A 164 -1.09 1.23 0.88
N CYS A 165 -0.18 1.68 0.05
CA CYS A 165 -0.35 2.89 -0.74
C CYS A 165 0.19 2.74 -2.16
N SER A 166 -0.66 3.01 -3.13
CA SER A 166 -0.28 3.22 -4.54
C SER A 166 -0.62 4.65 -5.01
N ALA A 167 -1.01 5.51 -4.07
CA ALA A 167 -1.43 6.88 -4.35
C ALA A 167 -0.24 7.85 -4.19
N PHE A 168 0.58 7.94 -5.22
CA PHE A 168 1.72 8.85 -5.32
C PHE A 168 2.01 9.23 -6.78
N TRP A 169 2.91 10.19 -6.97
CA TRP A 169 3.39 10.56 -8.30
C TRP A 169 4.71 9.85 -8.59
N GLN A 170 4.75 9.06 -9.66
CA GLN A 170 5.93 8.26 -10.01
C GLN A 170 7.21 9.09 -10.17
N HIS A 171 7.12 10.26 -10.79
CA HIS A 171 8.29 11.11 -11.00
C HIS A 171 8.90 11.60 -9.69
N GLU A 172 8.09 11.81 -8.63
CA GLU A 172 8.58 12.17 -7.31
C GLU A 172 9.18 10.97 -6.55
N MET A 173 8.59 9.77 -6.73
CA MET A 173 9.09 8.56 -6.08
C MET A 173 10.43 8.09 -6.64
N LYS A 174 10.67 8.26 -7.93
CA LYS A 174 11.92 7.82 -8.58
C LYS A 174 13.19 8.34 -7.92
N GLU A 175 13.15 9.54 -7.36
CA GLU A 175 14.29 10.14 -6.67
C GLU A 175 14.74 9.34 -5.44
N TYR A 176 13.79 8.69 -4.76
CA TYR A 176 14.02 7.89 -3.56
C TYR A 176 14.40 6.43 -3.85
N PHE A 177 14.11 5.93 -5.05
CA PHE A 177 14.23 4.52 -5.40
C PHE A 177 15.07 4.28 -6.66
N PHE A 178 16.20 5.00 -6.77
CA PHE A 178 17.19 4.81 -7.84
C PHE A 178 16.62 4.85 -9.25
N GLY A 179 15.65 5.74 -9.49
CA GLY A 179 14.99 5.91 -10.77
C GLY A 179 13.96 4.84 -11.14
N LYS A 180 13.65 3.91 -10.23
CA LYS A 180 12.68 2.83 -10.49
C LYS A 180 11.23 3.32 -10.30
N ASP A 181 10.34 2.78 -11.12
CA ASP A 181 8.89 2.96 -10.98
C ASP A 181 8.37 2.09 -9.83
N ILE A 182 7.83 2.73 -8.80
CA ILE A 182 7.25 2.04 -7.65
C ILE A 182 5.80 1.70 -7.93
N GLU A 183 5.43 0.45 -7.74
CA GLU A 183 4.05 -0.02 -7.93
C GLU A 183 3.25 0.03 -6.62
N LEU A 184 3.92 -0.29 -5.50
CA LEU A 184 3.26 -0.35 -4.21
C LEU A 184 4.22 -0.03 -3.07
N LEU A 185 3.75 0.79 -2.14
CA LEU A 185 4.36 1.00 -0.84
C LEU A 185 3.58 0.22 0.22
N VAL A 186 4.30 -0.43 1.13
CA VAL A 186 3.70 -1.17 2.26
C VAL A 186 4.37 -0.71 3.55
N GLY A 187 3.59 -0.02 4.39
CA GLY A 187 4.00 0.32 5.74
C GLY A 187 3.74 -0.85 6.69
N VAL A 188 4.68 -1.12 7.59
CA VAL A 188 4.57 -2.11 8.66
C VAL A 188 4.95 -1.44 9.97
N GLY A 189 4.20 -1.72 11.06
CA GLY A 189 4.54 -1.11 12.32
C GLY A 189 3.58 -1.42 13.46
N TYR A 190 3.81 -0.75 14.57
CA TYR A 190 2.99 -0.83 15.75
C TYR A 190 1.77 0.09 15.62
N PRO A 191 0.55 -0.41 15.91
CA PRO A 191 -0.62 0.46 15.96
C PRO A 191 -0.57 1.33 17.22
N THR A 192 -1.18 2.52 17.14
CA THR A 192 -1.57 3.27 18.34
C THR A 192 -2.92 2.79 18.87
N ASP A 193 -3.36 3.34 19.99
CA ASP A 193 -4.69 3.09 20.56
C ASP A 193 -5.82 3.83 19.81
N ARG A 194 -5.46 4.67 18.84
CA ARG A 194 -6.43 5.41 18.00
C ARG A 194 -7.14 4.48 17.02
N PRO A 195 -8.36 4.81 16.63
CA PRO A 195 -9.04 4.09 15.56
C PRO A 195 -8.18 4.05 14.30
N ARG A 196 -7.95 2.86 13.76
CA ARG A 196 -7.06 2.65 12.60
C ARG A 196 -7.50 3.35 11.32
N THR A 197 -8.77 3.70 11.23
CA THR A 197 -9.40 4.37 10.10
C THR A 197 -9.21 5.88 10.13
N GLU A 198 -8.92 6.46 11.29
CA GLU A 198 -8.64 7.87 11.42
C GLU A 198 -7.23 8.20 10.92
N HIS A 199 -7.13 9.30 10.21
CA HIS A 199 -5.86 9.78 9.71
C HIS A 199 -5.11 10.52 10.80
N GLU A 200 -3.85 10.15 11.06
CA GLU A 200 -3.07 10.69 12.16
C GLU A 200 -2.97 12.23 12.15
N GLU A 201 -2.77 12.82 10.96
CA GLU A 201 -2.61 14.27 10.83
C GLU A 201 -3.84 15.07 11.21
N VAL A 202 -5.01 14.43 11.18
CA VAL A 202 -6.29 15.10 11.48
C VAL A 202 -6.90 14.64 12.79
N TYR A 203 -6.24 13.72 13.48
CA TYR A 203 -6.70 13.25 14.77
C TYR A 203 -6.75 14.42 15.78
N ASN A 204 -7.83 14.49 16.56
CA ASN A 204 -8.11 15.60 17.49
C ASN A 204 -8.32 16.97 16.82
N LYS A 205 -8.47 17.05 15.50
CA LYS A 205 -8.89 18.28 14.82
C LYS A 205 -10.37 18.20 14.51
N ASP A 206 -11.05 19.34 14.54
CA ASP A 206 -12.46 19.42 14.16
C ASP A 206 -12.61 19.50 12.64
N ILE A 207 -12.21 18.44 11.98
CA ILE A 207 -12.24 18.30 10.53
C ILE A 207 -12.78 16.94 10.12
N VAL A 208 -13.31 16.85 8.93
CA VAL A 208 -13.82 15.62 8.31
C VAL A 208 -13.24 15.44 6.92
N ALA A 209 -13.10 14.20 6.49
CA ALA A 209 -12.81 13.92 5.09
C ALA A 209 -14.12 13.91 4.30
N VAL A 210 -14.11 14.58 3.16
CA VAL A 210 -15.26 14.59 2.27
C VAL A 210 -15.18 13.42 1.31
N ASP A 211 -16.22 12.59 1.26
CA ASP A 211 -16.37 11.60 0.20
C ASP A 211 -16.75 12.30 -1.11
N ARG A 212 -15.77 12.47 -1.98
CA ARG A 212 -15.95 13.15 -3.26
C ARG A 212 -16.94 12.47 -4.22
N ARG A 213 -17.25 11.20 -3.98
CA ARG A 213 -18.19 10.45 -4.83
C ARG A 213 -19.63 10.69 -4.45
N THR A 214 -19.87 10.85 -3.18
CA THR A 214 -21.23 10.98 -2.62
C THR A 214 -21.54 12.38 -2.12
N GLY A 215 -20.51 13.21 -1.89
CA GLY A 215 -20.67 14.51 -1.22
C GLY A 215 -21.11 14.38 0.24
N ALA A 216 -21.08 13.17 0.80
CA ALA A 216 -21.47 12.93 2.17
C ALA A 216 -20.28 13.09 3.11
N ASP A 217 -20.49 13.85 4.17
CA ASP A 217 -19.55 13.93 5.28
C ASP A 217 -19.71 12.71 6.17
N ASP A 218 -18.59 12.05 6.49
CA ASP A 218 -18.57 11.03 7.51
C ASP A 218 -18.09 11.65 8.82
N GLU A 219 -19.02 11.95 9.70
CA GLU A 219 -18.74 12.58 10.98
C GLU A 219 -17.87 11.69 11.92
N LYS A 220 -17.87 10.39 11.68
CA LYS A 220 -17.18 9.43 12.56
C LYS A 220 -15.84 8.98 12.02
N TRP A 221 -15.70 8.94 10.69
CA TRP A 221 -14.56 8.30 10.04
C TRP A 221 -14.08 9.14 8.88
N LEU A 222 -12.84 9.51 8.90
CA LEU A 222 -12.20 10.16 7.75
C LEU A 222 -12.14 9.24 6.52
N PHE A 223 -12.19 7.93 6.75
CA PHE A 223 -12.23 6.91 5.72
C PHE A 223 -13.17 5.79 6.14
N PRO A 224 -14.37 5.72 5.57
CA PRO A 224 -15.34 4.70 5.93
C PRO A 224 -14.77 3.29 5.73
N ALA A 225 -15.01 2.44 6.70
CA ALA A 225 -14.62 1.04 6.65
C ALA A 225 -15.60 0.25 5.76
N PHE A 226 -15.28 0.09 4.50
CA PHE A 226 -16.07 -0.76 3.61
C PHE A 226 -15.95 -2.22 4.02
N THR A 227 -17.08 -2.88 4.18
CA THR A 227 -17.11 -4.33 4.43
C THR A 227 -16.95 -5.08 3.12
N LYS A 228 -15.88 -5.87 3.00
CA LYS A 228 -15.68 -6.75 1.87
C LYS A 228 -16.74 -7.84 1.86
N LYS A 229 -17.49 -7.94 0.77
CA LYS A 229 -18.40 -9.06 0.51
C LYS A 229 -17.77 -9.94 -0.56
N MET A 230 -17.49 -11.19 -0.20
CA MET A 230 -16.97 -12.18 -1.14
C MET A 230 -17.90 -13.38 -1.12
N THR A 231 -18.33 -13.80 -2.31
CA THR A 231 -19.07 -15.03 -2.48
C THR A 231 -18.09 -16.20 -2.64
N VAL A 232 -18.27 -17.23 -1.81
CA VAL A 232 -17.52 -18.48 -1.93
C VAL A 232 -18.51 -19.57 -2.30
N THR A 233 -18.29 -20.22 -3.43
CA THR A 233 -19.15 -21.31 -3.92
C THR A 233 -18.35 -22.62 -3.95
N LYS A 234 -18.87 -23.65 -3.31
CA LYS A 234 -18.34 -25.01 -3.46
C LYS A 234 -18.95 -25.61 -4.72
N LEU A 235 -18.09 -26.15 -5.62
CA LEU A 235 -18.47 -26.89 -6.81
C LEU A 235 -18.70 -28.39 -6.50
#